data_bbcb38b206718fa66ab484bbed9656e2
#
_entry.id   bbcb38b206718fa66ab484bbed9656e2
#
_cell.length_a   1.000
_cell.length_b   1.000
_cell.length_c   1.000
_cell.angle_alpha   90.00
_cell.angle_beta   90.00
_cell.angle_gamma   90.00
#
_symmetry.space_group_name_H-M   'P 1'
#
loop_
_entity.id
_entity.type
_entity.pdbx_description
1 polymer ?
#
loop_
_entity_poly.entity_id
_entity_poly.type
_entity_poly.pdbx_seq_one_letter_code
_entity_poly.pdbx_strand_id
1 'polypeptide(L)'
;MAHPHVRVTRRQALRTAAGALFIPFTLRSGKAPAQGGRKPFDGVTLNISCWSATYPKLIADYLPEFQEKTGIKVNYDTPGFPVYNQRADLELSTKGSGFDVLNVTFIYTSRWIGAGWLTPLDPFIADANKTPADWDFADFVPGSVQPMRDKAGAVYGIPWISDVLIAAAARFDLLAANGFGMPDTLDELEKALQVVNKKDGASGFITENHWGWIYPAYLQAFGGNVFRNPPDDLMPTLDTPEAAAAAETLARLLNSYGPEAAAGYTYDQVTEALRAGRIIYSTHNHAFCALLGEEGSKVTKTSNFSMIPKGPKGRFPGVASHGWGIPVGAKNKDASWEFIKWSLSRDLIQRMTQKHGLGSVTRKSLIGSADYKQRMVINGIDTGRLFLDSIAMSEQGYMKYRTVHVYPQANAQITQALGRIISGQMKAKESLALAQANTIADLKRAGVRF
;
A
#
# COMPACT_ATOMS: atom_id res chain seq x y z
N MET A 1 15.53 62.47 23.40
CA MET A 1 15.74 63.29 22.18
C MET A 1 14.78 62.75 21.12
N ALA A 2 13.77 63.54 20.79
CA ALA A 2 12.68 63.21 19.91
C ALA A 2 13.01 63.69 18.49
N HIS A 3 12.73 62.88 17.49
CA HIS A 3 12.72 63.31 16.09
C HIS A 3 11.28 63.28 15.54
N PRO A 4 10.88 64.28 14.78
CA PRO A 4 9.49 64.57 14.45
C PRO A 4 9.04 63.86 13.15
N HIS A 5 7.78 63.45 13.17
CA HIS A 5 7.04 62.95 12.00
C HIS A 5 6.68 64.15 11.05
N VAL A 6 6.98 63.99 9.76
CA VAL A 6 6.43 64.83 8.70
C VAL A 6 5.31 64.06 8.00
N ARG A 7 4.06 64.56 8.15
CA ARG A 7 2.89 64.17 7.35
C ARG A 7 2.88 64.97 6.06
N VAL A 8 2.82 64.28 4.90
CA VAL A 8 2.51 64.92 3.62
C VAL A 8 1.07 64.56 3.23
N THR A 9 0.25 65.58 3.04
CA THR A 9 -1.16 65.53 2.68
C THR A 9 -1.36 65.45 1.18
N ARG A 10 -2.35 64.64 0.79
CA ARG A 10 -2.90 64.53 -0.57
C ARG A 10 -3.58 65.83 -1.00
N ARG A 11 -2.88 66.73 -1.65
CA ARG A 11 -3.49 67.82 -2.43
C ARG A 11 -2.39 68.77 -2.99
N GLN A 12 -1.67 68.28 -4.02
CA GLN A 12 -0.91 69.17 -4.91
C GLN A 12 -0.27 68.37 -6.03
N ALA A 13 -1.04 68.04 -7.06
CA ALA A 13 -0.50 67.78 -8.39
C ALA A 13 -1.66 67.79 -9.40
N LEU A 14 -2.07 68.96 -9.76
CA LEU A 14 -2.83 69.22 -10.99
C LEU A 14 -2.41 70.61 -11.51
N ARG A 15 -1.83 70.59 -12.66
CA ARG A 15 -1.62 71.66 -13.67
C ARG A 15 -0.17 71.76 -14.13
N THR A 16 0.07 71.18 -15.30
CA THR A 16 0.50 71.95 -16.48
C THR A 16 0.42 71.11 -17.73
N ALA A 17 -0.17 71.70 -18.75
CA ALA A 17 -0.50 71.11 -20.04
C ALA A 17 0.58 71.37 -21.10
N ALA A 18 0.55 70.57 -22.14
CA ALA A 18 0.85 70.81 -23.54
C ALA A 18 2.30 70.98 -23.97
N GLY A 19 2.73 70.09 -24.82
CA GLY A 19 3.93 70.19 -25.65
C GLY A 19 3.99 68.93 -26.55
N ALA A 20 3.29 68.98 -27.70
CA ALA A 20 3.34 67.90 -28.68
C ALA A 20 4.66 67.98 -29.47
N LEU A 21 5.45 66.87 -29.39
CA LEU A 21 6.54 66.61 -30.33
C LEU A 21 6.26 65.29 -30.99
N PHE A 22 5.91 65.33 -32.27
CA PHE A 22 5.81 64.13 -33.15
C PHE A 22 7.22 63.57 -33.40
N ILE A 23 7.50 62.35 -32.89
CA ILE A 23 8.64 61.56 -33.31
C ILE A 23 8.07 60.36 -34.12
N PRO A 24 8.58 60.10 -35.34
CA PRO A 24 8.09 58.95 -36.12
C PRO A 24 8.56 57.65 -35.46
N PHE A 25 7.60 56.84 -35.03
CA PHE A 25 7.85 55.51 -34.46
C PHE A 25 8.09 54.56 -35.62
N THR A 26 9.36 54.19 -35.87
CA THR A 26 9.70 53.06 -36.74
C THR A 26 9.31 51.78 -36.03
N LEU A 27 8.28 51.07 -36.55
CA LEU A 27 7.94 49.73 -36.18
C LEU A 27 9.11 48.77 -36.44
N ARG A 28 9.96 48.58 -35.44
CA ARG A 28 10.76 47.36 -35.39
C ARG A 28 9.79 46.20 -35.03
N SER A 29 9.56 45.32 -35.96
CA SER A 29 8.96 44.00 -35.71
C SER A 29 9.91 43.18 -34.83
N GLY A 30 9.88 43.47 -33.51
CA GLY A 30 10.38 42.57 -32.51
C GLY A 30 9.47 41.32 -32.51
N LYS A 31 10.02 40.17 -32.82
CA LYS A 31 9.35 38.89 -32.52
C LYS A 31 8.85 38.98 -31.08
N ALA A 32 7.54 38.95 -30.87
CA ALA A 32 6.96 38.75 -29.56
C ALA A 32 7.64 37.54 -28.93
N PRO A 33 8.06 37.57 -27.65
CA PRO A 33 8.48 36.36 -26.98
C PRO A 33 7.32 35.38 -27.12
N ALA A 34 7.61 34.15 -27.57
CA ALA A 34 6.63 33.12 -27.60
C ALA A 34 5.96 33.05 -26.21
N GLN A 35 4.69 33.36 -26.15
CA GLN A 35 3.89 33.14 -24.94
C GLN A 35 4.00 31.64 -24.68
N GLY A 36 4.83 31.25 -23.72
CA GLY A 36 4.79 29.91 -23.16
C GLY A 36 3.34 29.66 -22.76
N GLY A 37 2.65 28.79 -23.49
CA GLY A 37 1.24 28.52 -23.26
C GLY A 37 1.03 28.23 -21.79
N ARG A 38 0.04 28.90 -21.18
CA ARG A 38 -0.35 28.69 -19.78
C ARG A 38 -0.61 27.19 -19.60
N LYS A 39 0.05 26.56 -18.63
CA LYS A 39 -0.14 25.15 -18.35
C LYS A 39 -1.58 24.91 -17.85
N PRO A 40 -2.16 23.73 -18.07
CA PRO A 40 -3.58 23.47 -17.79
C PRO A 40 -3.99 23.79 -16.35
N PHE A 41 -3.07 23.64 -15.38
CA PHE A 41 -3.36 23.80 -13.95
C PHE A 41 -2.42 24.80 -13.26
N ASP A 42 -1.94 25.81 -13.98
CA ASP A 42 -1.09 26.87 -13.39
C ASP A 42 -1.75 27.51 -12.16
N GLY A 43 -1.01 27.52 -11.04
CA GLY A 43 -1.43 28.10 -9.77
C GLY A 43 -2.19 27.13 -8.85
N VAL A 44 -2.46 25.89 -9.28
CA VAL A 44 -3.06 24.86 -8.43
C VAL A 44 -1.98 24.24 -7.54
N THR A 45 -2.31 24.02 -6.26
CA THR A 45 -1.49 23.26 -5.32
C THR A 45 -2.31 22.08 -4.81
N LEU A 46 -1.77 20.87 -4.91
CA LEU A 46 -2.35 19.64 -4.36
C LEU A 46 -1.64 19.24 -3.06
N ASN A 47 -2.43 18.94 -2.05
CA ASN A 47 -1.97 18.27 -0.83
C ASN A 47 -2.20 16.77 -0.96
N ILE A 48 -1.14 16.01 -1.03
CA ILE A 48 -1.17 14.56 -1.27
C ILE A 48 -0.54 13.86 -0.08
N SER A 49 -1.23 12.89 0.49
CA SER A 49 -0.71 12.09 1.59
C SER A 49 -0.79 10.59 1.30
N CYS A 50 0.30 9.90 1.61
CA CYS A 50 0.40 8.45 1.59
C CYS A 50 1.27 7.99 2.77
N TRP A 51 1.11 6.75 3.21
CA TRP A 51 2.03 6.20 4.20
C TRP A 51 3.43 5.95 3.60
N SER A 52 4.44 5.99 4.46
CA SER A 52 5.83 5.80 4.06
C SER A 52 6.08 4.35 3.62
N ALA A 53 6.20 4.13 2.31
CA ALA A 53 6.55 2.87 1.67
C ALA A 53 7.42 3.12 0.44
N THR A 54 7.94 2.07 -0.17
CA THR A 54 8.84 2.17 -1.32
C THR A 54 8.21 2.96 -2.47
N TYR A 55 7.02 2.56 -2.96
CA TYR A 55 6.37 3.25 -4.08
C TYR A 55 6.10 4.74 -3.80
N PRO A 56 5.46 5.15 -2.67
CA PRO A 56 5.28 6.57 -2.37
C PRO A 56 6.58 7.38 -2.31
N LYS A 57 7.65 6.78 -1.80
CA LYS A 57 8.97 7.44 -1.80
C LYS A 57 9.51 7.61 -3.22
N LEU A 58 9.34 6.60 -4.08
CA LEU A 58 9.77 6.69 -5.49
C LEU A 58 9.00 7.75 -6.27
N ILE A 59 7.69 7.88 -6.05
CA ILE A 59 6.87 8.93 -6.69
C ILE A 59 7.44 10.34 -6.40
N ALA A 60 7.96 10.57 -5.19
CA ALA A 60 8.55 11.86 -4.82
C ALA A 60 9.69 12.28 -5.78
N ASP A 61 10.50 11.35 -6.25
CA ASP A 61 11.62 11.61 -7.17
C ASP A 61 11.15 12.08 -8.55
N TYR A 62 9.92 11.74 -8.94
CA TYR A 62 9.33 12.09 -10.23
C TYR A 62 8.38 13.30 -10.18
N LEU A 63 8.05 13.83 -8.99
CA LEU A 63 7.17 15.00 -8.85
C LEU A 63 7.66 16.23 -9.64
N PRO A 64 8.97 16.54 -9.77
CA PRO A 64 9.42 17.66 -10.58
C PRO A 64 8.93 17.61 -12.03
N GLU A 65 8.95 16.42 -12.68
CA GLU A 65 8.46 16.26 -14.06
C GLU A 65 6.94 16.50 -14.16
N PHE A 66 6.18 16.04 -13.16
CA PHE A 66 4.74 16.26 -13.09
C PHE A 66 4.42 17.76 -12.96
N GLN A 67 5.09 18.44 -12.05
CA GLN A 67 4.92 19.87 -11.80
C GLN A 67 5.31 20.70 -13.03
N GLU A 68 6.41 20.31 -13.71
CA GLU A 68 6.84 20.98 -14.94
C GLU A 68 5.80 20.80 -16.06
N LYS A 69 5.26 19.59 -16.24
CA LYS A 69 4.30 19.29 -17.30
C LYS A 69 2.94 19.96 -17.09
N THR A 70 2.44 20.00 -15.84
CA THR A 70 1.05 20.38 -15.54
C THR A 70 0.90 21.78 -15.00
N GLY A 71 1.93 22.36 -14.37
CA GLY A 71 1.86 23.59 -13.59
C GLY A 71 1.34 23.40 -12.16
N ILE A 72 0.93 22.18 -11.78
CA ILE A 72 0.47 21.83 -10.46
C ILE A 72 1.65 21.81 -9.48
N LYS A 73 1.54 22.51 -8.34
CA LYS A 73 2.44 22.33 -7.21
C LYS A 73 1.97 21.18 -6.33
N VAL A 74 2.89 20.41 -5.77
CA VAL A 74 2.54 19.25 -4.91
C VAL A 74 3.21 19.41 -3.54
N ASN A 75 2.39 19.43 -2.50
CA ASN A 75 2.81 19.17 -1.12
C ASN A 75 2.62 17.67 -0.87
N TYR A 76 3.73 16.94 -0.75
CA TYR A 76 3.72 15.50 -0.64
C TYR A 76 4.16 15.07 0.76
N ASP A 77 3.29 14.35 1.49
CA ASP A 77 3.50 13.93 2.87
C ASP A 77 3.44 12.40 2.99
N THR A 78 4.46 11.81 3.62
CA THR A 78 4.57 10.35 3.77
C THR A 78 4.87 9.94 5.22
N PRO A 79 3.91 10.08 6.15
CA PRO A 79 4.08 9.65 7.53
C PRO A 79 4.10 8.12 7.66
N GLY A 80 4.52 7.62 8.83
CA GLY A 80 4.44 6.18 9.14
C GLY A 80 3.00 5.66 9.09
N PHE A 81 2.83 4.38 8.73
CA PHE A 81 1.52 3.77 8.44
C PHE A 81 0.46 3.98 9.53
N PRO A 82 0.71 3.80 10.84
CA PRO A 82 -0.30 4.04 11.88
C PRO A 82 -0.72 5.51 11.96
N VAL A 83 0.24 6.44 11.86
CA VAL A 83 -0.01 7.89 11.90
C VAL A 83 -0.81 8.33 10.67
N TYR A 84 -0.44 7.81 9.50
CA TYR A 84 -1.17 8.04 8.26
C TYR A 84 -2.66 7.68 8.41
N ASN A 85 -2.93 6.45 8.84
CA ASN A 85 -4.30 5.94 8.94
C ASN A 85 -5.16 6.77 9.91
N GLN A 86 -4.62 7.15 11.07
CA GLN A 86 -5.32 7.99 12.05
C GLN A 86 -5.64 9.38 11.48
N ARG A 87 -4.66 10.02 10.84
CA ARG A 87 -4.84 11.36 10.24
C ARG A 87 -5.85 11.32 9.08
N ALA A 88 -5.75 10.32 8.21
CA ALA A 88 -6.66 10.16 7.08
C ALA A 88 -8.11 9.88 7.55
N ASP A 89 -8.31 8.98 8.52
CA ASP A 89 -9.65 8.68 9.05
C ASP A 89 -10.28 9.92 9.72
N LEU A 90 -9.51 10.69 10.49
CA LEU A 90 -9.97 11.92 11.13
C LEU A 90 -10.35 12.98 10.08
N GLU A 91 -9.48 13.28 9.13
CA GLU A 91 -9.70 14.29 8.09
C GLU A 91 -10.92 13.94 7.23
N LEU A 92 -11.04 12.68 6.81
CA LEU A 92 -12.17 12.23 6.03
C LEU A 92 -13.48 12.28 6.81
N SER A 93 -13.47 11.94 8.12
CA SER A 93 -14.67 11.95 8.97
C SER A 93 -15.26 13.34 9.15
N THR A 94 -14.43 14.36 9.11
CA THR A 94 -14.85 15.77 9.16
C THR A 94 -15.17 16.36 7.79
N LYS A 95 -14.99 15.58 6.70
CA LYS A 95 -15.06 16.04 5.31
C LYS A 95 -14.14 17.24 5.07
N GLY A 96 -13.00 17.25 5.73
CA GLY A 96 -12.00 18.28 5.62
C GLY A 96 -11.44 18.43 4.21
N SER A 97 -10.77 19.53 3.95
CA SER A 97 -10.12 19.83 2.66
C SER A 97 -8.59 19.86 2.76
N GLY A 98 -8.05 19.21 3.78
CA GLY A 98 -6.61 19.14 4.00
C GLY A 98 -5.88 18.26 3.01
N PHE A 99 -6.58 17.30 2.38
CA PHE A 99 -6.05 16.46 1.31
C PHE A 99 -6.85 16.62 0.02
N ASP A 100 -6.12 16.67 -1.11
CA ASP A 100 -6.69 16.60 -2.46
C ASP A 100 -6.62 15.17 -3.02
N VAL A 101 -5.53 14.45 -2.70
CA VAL A 101 -5.36 13.02 -3.00
C VAL A 101 -4.83 12.30 -1.76
N LEU A 102 -5.35 11.13 -1.48
CA LEU A 102 -4.84 10.29 -0.40
C LEU A 102 -4.77 8.81 -0.79
N ASN A 103 -3.95 8.07 -0.06
CA ASN A 103 -3.92 6.62 -0.19
C ASN A 103 -5.15 5.99 0.47
N VAL A 104 -5.94 5.28 -0.31
CA VAL A 104 -7.00 4.41 0.20
C VAL A 104 -6.36 3.10 0.65
N THR A 105 -6.37 2.83 1.96
CA THR A 105 -5.72 1.68 2.55
C THR A 105 -6.69 0.51 2.74
N PHE A 106 -6.24 -0.71 2.49
CA PHE A 106 -7.06 -1.93 2.58
C PHE A 106 -7.81 -2.10 3.91
N ILE A 107 -7.29 -1.53 5.01
CA ILE A 107 -7.92 -1.63 6.34
C ILE A 107 -9.19 -0.77 6.40
N TYR A 108 -9.16 0.42 5.79
CA TYR A 108 -10.20 1.43 5.93
C TYR A 108 -11.08 1.60 4.70
N THR A 109 -10.75 0.97 3.57
CA THR A 109 -11.43 1.16 2.28
C THR A 109 -12.96 1.08 2.40
N SER A 110 -13.48 -0.01 2.95
CA SER A 110 -14.94 -0.21 3.07
C SER A 110 -15.60 0.78 4.02
N ARG A 111 -14.89 1.20 5.08
CA ARG A 111 -15.36 2.24 6.01
C ARG A 111 -15.48 3.58 5.31
N TRP A 112 -14.45 4.00 4.59
CA TRP A 112 -14.43 5.31 3.95
C TRP A 112 -15.40 5.41 2.78
N ILE A 113 -15.51 4.35 1.97
CA ILE A 113 -16.49 4.24 0.89
C ILE A 113 -17.91 4.22 1.47
N GLY A 114 -18.18 3.35 2.43
CA GLY A 114 -19.52 3.20 3.03
C GLY A 114 -20.00 4.45 3.76
N ALA A 115 -19.09 5.25 4.32
CA ALA A 115 -19.39 6.53 4.94
C ALA A 115 -19.57 7.69 3.94
N GLY A 116 -19.33 7.46 2.64
CA GLY A 116 -19.42 8.49 1.59
C GLY A 116 -18.36 9.58 1.72
N TRP A 117 -17.15 9.21 2.16
CA TRP A 117 -16.06 10.17 2.36
C TRP A 117 -15.15 10.31 1.16
N LEU A 118 -15.27 9.40 0.18
CA LEU A 118 -14.50 9.40 -1.07
C LEU A 118 -15.38 9.79 -2.26
N THR A 119 -14.79 10.39 -3.26
CA THR A 119 -15.44 10.77 -4.52
C THR A 119 -15.43 9.56 -5.47
N PRO A 120 -16.57 9.21 -6.09
CA PRO A 120 -16.60 8.20 -7.16
C PRO A 120 -15.73 8.63 -8.33
N LEU A 121 -14.91 7.72 -8.85
CA LEU A 121 -13.95 7.98 -9.92
C LEU A 121 -14.47 7.62 -11.32
N ASP A 122 -15.58 6.87 -11.42
CA ASP A 122 -16.18 6.49 -12.71
C ASP A 122 -16.45 7.68 -13.64
N PRO A 123 -16.96 8.86 -13.17
CA PRO A 123 -17.14 10.02 -14.04
C PRO A 123 -15.84 10.56 -14.64
N PHE A 124 -14.72 10.42 -13.91
CA PHE A 124 -13.39 10.83 -14.42
C PHE A 124 -12.85 9.81 -15.42
N ILE A 125 -13.04 8.51 -15.12
CA ILE A 125 -12.60 7.40 -15.99
C ILE A 125 -13.33 7.42 -17.32
N ALA A 126 -14.64 7.70 -17.31
CA ALA A 126 -15.49 7.67 -18.50
C ALA A 126 -15.40 8.93 -19.38
N ASP A 127 -14.91 10.05 -18.85
CA ASP A 127 -14.80 11.32 -19.60
C ASP A 127 -13.54 11.30 -20.47
N ALA A 128 -13.72 11.19 -21.79
CA ALA A 128 -12.63 11.20 -22.76
C ALA A 128 -11.77 12.49 -22.74
N ASN A 129 -12.33 13.61 -22.25
CA ASN A 129 -11.56 14.86 -22.09
C ASN A 129 -10.64 14.82 -20.87
N LYS A 130 -10.96 13.97 -19.89
CA LYS A 130 -10.18 13.80 -18.64
C LYS A 130 -9.26 12.59 -18.71
N THR A 131 -9.71 11.51 -19.35
CA THR A 131 -9.00 10.23 -19.41
C THR A 131 -8.84 9.77 -20.84
N PRO A 132 -7.64 9.92 -21.43
CA PRO A 132 -7.37 9.41 -22.76
C PRO A 132 -7.56 7.89 -22.83
N ALA A 133 -8.04 7.39 -23.96
CA ALA A 133 -8.35 5.96 -24.15
C ALA A 133 -7.14 5.04 -23.91
N ASP A 134 -5.92 5.51 -24.21
CA ASP A 134 -4.67 4.79 -24.03
C ASP A 134 -4.24 4.67 -22.56
N TRP A 135 -4.85 5.45 -21.64
CA TRP A 135 -4.64 5.25 -20.21
C TRP A 135 -5.19 3.90 -19.74
N ASP A 136 -6.26 3.43 -20.39
CA ASP A 136 -6.80 2.08 -20.30
C ASP A 136 -7.01 1.58 -18.86
N PHE A 137 -8.16 1.93 -18.29
CA PHE A 137 -8.56 1.44 -16.96
C PHE A 137 -8.70 -0.10 -16.93
N ALA A 138 -9.08 -0.73 -18.05
CA ALA A 138 -9.24 -2.18 -18.12
C ALA A 138 -7.92 -2.96 -18.00
N ASP A 139 -6.78 -2.28 -18.15
CA ASP A 139 -5.45 -2.85 -17.94
C ASP A 139 -5.12 -3.12 -16.48
N PHE A 140 -5.83 -2.51 -15.52
CA PHE A 140 -5.61 -2.83 -14.12
C PHE A 140 -6.08 -4.25 -13.79
N VAL A 141 -5.33 -4.94 -12.92
CA VAL A 141 -5.66 -6.29 -12.44
C VAL A 141 -7.00 -6.25 -11.69
N PRO A 142 -8.04 -7.00 -12.11
CA PRO A 142 -9.38 -6.90 -11.53
C PRO A 142 -9.40 -7.12 -10.02
N GLY A 143 -8.72 -8.15 -9.51
CA GLY A 143 -8.63 -8.44 -8.08
C GLY A 143 -7.93 -7.34 -7.26
N SER A 144 -7.09 -6.50 -7.90
CA SER A 144 -6.50 -5.32 -7.27
C SER A 144 -7.50 -4.15 -7.16
N VAL A 145 -8.39 -4.00 -8.16
CA VAL A 145 -9.41 -2.95 -8.20
C VAL A 145 -10.62 -3.28 -7.33
N GLN A 146 -10.97 -4.57 -7.24
CA GLN A 146 -12.18 -5.02 -6.55
C GLN A 146 -12.34 -4.46 -5.11
N PRO A 147 -11.31 -4.40 -4.26
CA PRO A 147 -11.43 -3.81 -2.92
C PRO A 147 -11.72 -2.31 -2.92
N MET A 148 -11.51 -1.61 -4.05
CA MET A 148 -11.72 -0.17 -4.22
C MET A 148 -13.12 0.18 -4.75
N ARG A 149 -14.01 -0.82 -4.86
CA ARG A 149 -15.38 -0.65 -5.31
C ARG A 149 -16.37 -0.69 -4.15
N ASP A 150 -17.49 -0.01 -4.32
CA ASP A 150 -18.65 -0.22 -3.47
C ASP A 150 -19.48 -1.45 -3.92
N LYS A 151 -20.58 -1.71 -3.22
CA LYS A 151 -21.50 -2.82 -3.54
C LYS A 151 -22.22 -2.66 -4.88
N ALA A 152 -22.34 -1.42 -5.39
CA ALA A 152 -22.94 -1.13 -6.69
C ALA A 152 -21.91 -1.21 -7.84
N GLY A 153 -20.62 -1.39 -7.52
CA GLY A 153 -19.54 -1.51 -8.48
C GLY A 153 -18.83 -0.19 -8.80
N ALA A 154 -19.23 0.93 -8.21
CA ALA A 154 -18.57 2.22 -8.40
C ALA A 154 -17.14 2.22 -7.80
N VAL A 155 -16.19 2.84 -8.50
CA VAL A 155 -14.77 2.89 -8.17
C VAL A 155 -14.47 4.12 -7.33
N TYR A 156 -13.77 3.95 -6.22
CA TYR A 156 -13.37 5.04 -5.31
C TYR A 156 -11.86 5.16 -5.12
N GLY A 157 -11.10 4.24 -5.69
CA GLY A 157 -9.65 4.28 -5.70
C GLY A 157 -9.06 3.54 -6.87
N ILE A 158 -7.89 3.99 -7.35
CA ILE A 158 -7.13 3.30 -8.38
C ILE A 158 -5.92 2.67 -7.72
N PRO A 159 -5.76 1.33 -7.79
CA PRO A 159 -4.69 0.65 -7.07
C PRO A 159 -3.31 0.99 -7.65
N TRP A 160 -2.40 1.43 -6.79
CA TRP A 160 -1.00 1.63 -7.14
C TRP A 160 -0.13 0.44 -6.74
N ILE A 161 -0.57 -0.37 -5.78
CA ILE A 161 0.04 -1.63 -5.38
C ILE A 161 -1.02 -2.59 -4.88
N SER A 162 -0.74 -3.89 -5.06
CA SER A 162 -1.40 -4.96 -4.30
C SER A 162 -0.32 -5.77 -3.61
N ASP A 163 -0.30 -5.72 -2.30
CA ASP A 163 0.57 -6.54 -1.50
C ASP A 163 0.01 -7.95 -1.44
N VAL A 164 0.88 -8.93 -1.65
CA VAL A 164 0.53 -10.35 -1.62
C VAL A 164 1.54 -11.08 -0.75
N LEU A 165 1.05 -11.90 0.18
CA LEU A 165 1.93 -12.77 0.97
C LEU A 165 2.36 -13.97 0.13
N ILE A 166 3.66 -14.13 -0.02
CA ILE A 166 4.31 -15.30 -0.62
C ILE A 166 5.35 -15.89 0.33
N ALA A 167 5.83 -17.06 0.01
CA ALA A 167 6.98 -17.67 0.66
C ALA A 167 8.27 -17.24 -0.04
N ALA A 168 9.27 -16.82 0.74
CA ALA A 168 10.60 -16.48 0.28
C ALA A 168 11.65 -17.24 1.11
N ALA A 169 12.32 -18.21 0.49
CA ALA A 169 13.49 -18.87 1.06
C ALA A 169 14.76 -18.18 0.59
N ALA A 170 15.25 -17.21 1.35
CA ALA A 170 16.46 -16.48 1.03
C ALA A 170 17.70 -17.40 1.00
N ARG A 171 17.74 -18.37 1.90
CA ARG A 171 18.79 -19.38 1.97
C ARG A 171 18.26 -20.75 1.57
N PHE A 172 17.68 -20.84 0.36
CA PHE A 172 17.21 -22.12 -0.19
C PHE A 172 18.36 -23.12 -0.37
N ASP A 173 19.59 -22.65 -0.54
CA ASP A 173 20.80 -23.48 -0.52
C ASP A 173 20.89 -24.35 0.74
N LEU A 174 20.54 -23.80 1.92
CA LEU A 174 20.53 -24.55 3.17
C LEU A 174 19.40 -25.58 3.23
N LEU A 175 18.23 -25.25 2.67
CA LEU A 175 17.14 -26.23 2.55
C LEU A 175 17.55 -27.38 1.62
N ALA A 176 18.01 -27.07 0.42
CA ALA A 176 18.41 -28.05 -0.59
C ALA A 176 19.54 -28.97 -0.11
N ALA A 177 20.58 -28.39 0.53
CA ALA A 177 21.72 -29.16 1.09
C ALA A 177 21.29 -30.14 2.20
N ASN A 178 20.09 -29.98 2.78
CA ASN A 178 19.55 -30.89 3.78
C ASN A 178 18.36 -31.72 3.28
N GLY A 179 18.18 -31.79 1.93
CA GLY A 179 17.19 -32.62 1.28
C GLY A 179 15.77 -32.06 1.26
N PHE A 180 15.58 -30.75 1.55
CA PHE A 180 14.28 -30.11 1.50
C PHE A 180 14.10 -29.29 0.22
N GLY A 181 12.91 -29.40 -0.39
CA GLY A 181 12.41 -28.44 -1.39
C GLY A 181 11.81 -27.18 -0.74
N MET A 182 11.11 -26.37 -1.55
CA MET A 182 10.24 -25.33 -1.01
C MET A 182 9.08 -25.98 -0.26
N PRO A 183 8.88 -25.71 1.05
CA PRO A 183 7.80 -26.31 1.82
C PRO A 183 6.42 -25.92 1.26
N ASP A 184 5.57 -26.89 0.96
CA ASP A 184 4.20 -26.67 0.48
C ASP A 184 3.18 -26.58 1.63
N THR A 185 3.52 -27.14 2.79
CA THR A 185 2.69 -27.11 4.01
C THR A 185 3.43 -26.50 5.19
N LEU A 186 2.68 -26.04 6.21
CA LEU A 186 3.26 -25.54 7.47
C LEU A 186 4.01 -26.64 8.22
N ASP A 187 3.55 -27.91 8.13
CA ASP A 187 4.22 -29.05 8.74
C ASP A 187 5.56 -29.34 8.06
N GLU A 188 5.63 -29.28 6.72
CA GLU A 188 6.88 -29.42 5.98
C GLU A 188 7.84 -28.27 6.30
N LEU A 189 7.31 -27.05 6.40
CA LEU A 189 8.10 -25.89 6.82
C LEU A 189 8.73 -26.11 8.20
N GLU A 190 7.93 -26.51 9.18
CA GLU A 190 8.42 -26.71 10.54
C GLU A 190 9.46 -27.83 10.62
N LYS A 191 9.23 -28.96 9.91
CA LYS A 191 10.23 -30.05 9.81
C LYS A 191 11.55 -29.56 9.20
N ALA A 192 11.48 -28.76 8.13
CA ALA A 192 12.68 -28.19 7.54
C ALA A 192 13.40 -27.25 8.51
N LEU A 193 12.66 -26.35 9.18
CA LEU A 193 13.21 -25.39 10.13
C LEU A 193 13.87 -26.07 11.34
N GLN A 194 13.35 -27.17 11.83
CA GLN A 194 13.97 -27.98 12.89
C GLN A 194 15.39 -28.41 12.54
N VAL A 195 15.63 -28.70 11.24
CA VAL A 195 16.94 -29.16 10.76
C VAL A 195 17.88 -28.02 10.39
N VAL A 196 17.34 -26.94 9.77
CA VAL A 196 18.18 -25.90 9.18
C VAL A 196 18.35 -24.65 10.06
N ASN A 197 17.54 -24.45 11.10
CA ASN A 197 17.64 -23.29 11.98
C ASN A 197 19.04 -23.13 12.56
N LYS A 198 19.56 -21.90 12.55
CA LYS A 198 20.91 -21.51 13.00
C LYS A 198 22.06 -22.06 12.14
N LYS A 199 21.80 -22.82 11.07
CA LYS A 199 22.85 -23.18 10.14
C LYS A 199 23.43 -21.93 9.51
N ASP A 200 24.74 -21.90 9.38
CA ASP A 200 25.50 -20.79 8.83
C ASP A 200 25.16 -19.43 9.54
N GLY A 201 24.76 -19.50 10.81
CA GLY A 201 24.39 -18.34 11.63
C GLY A 201 23.02 -17.71 11.27
N ALA A 202 22.28 -18.28 10.32
CA ALA A 202 20.99 -17.75 9.88
C ALA A 202 19.84 -18.26 10.76
N SER A 203 18.90 -17.39 11.12
CA SER A 203 17.65 -17.78 11.79
C SER A 203 16.68 -18.41 10.79
N GLY A 204 15.92 -19.40 11.25
CA GLY A 204 15.07 -20.21 10.38
C GLY A 204 13.91 -19.43 9.77
N PHE A 205 13.20 -18.61 10.55
CA PHE A 205 11.94 -18.01 10.14
C PHE A 205 11.77 -16.57 10.60
N ILE A 206 11.13 -15.75 9.76
CA ILE A 206 10.64 -14.42 10.10
C ILE A 206 9.37 -14.09 9.32
N THR A 207 8.55 -13.19 9.83
CA THR A 207 7.54 -12.43 9.10
C THR A 207 7.43 -11.03 9.71
N GLU A 208 6.77 -10.10 9.03
CA GLU A 208 6.60 -8.72 9.51
C GLU A 208 5.56 -8.62 10.63
N ASN A 209 5.67 -7.57 11.45
CA ASN A 209 4.87 -7.37 12.65
C ASN A 209 3.48 -6.75 12.41
N HIS A 210 2.98 -6.74 11.18
CA HIS A 210 1.63 -6.29 10.85
C HIS A 210 0.61 -7.42 11.07
N TRP A 211 0.34 -7.77 12.33
CA TRP A 211 -0.41 -8.97 12.70
C TRP A 211 -1.82 -9.02 12.12
N GLY A 212 -2.52 -7.89 12.01
CA GLY A 212 -3.82 -7.82 11.33
C GLY A 212 -3.75 -8.07 9.81
N TRP A 213 -2.55 -8.03 9.22
CA TRP A 213 -2.29 -8.43 7.84
C TRP A 213 -1.85 -9.89 7.72
N ILE A 214 -0.91 -10.32 8.56
CA ILE A 214 -0.29 -11.65 8.51
C ILE A 214 -1.22 -12.73 9.06
N TYR A 215 -1.76 -12.52 10.26
CA TYR A 215 -2.50 -13.55 10.97
C TYR A 215 -3.76 -14.07 10.27
N PRO A 216 -4.59 -13.25 9.58
CA PRO A 216 -5.77 -13.80 8.89
C PRO A 216 -5.45 -14.88 7.86
N ALA A 217 -4.29 -14.84 7.21
CA ALA A 217 -3.86 -15.90 6.29
C ALA A 217 -3.65 -17.24 7.02
N TYR A 218 -3.02 -17.20 8.19
CA TYR A 218 -2.87 -18.38 9.06
C TYR A 218 -4.21 -18.81 9.64
N LEU A 219 -5.02 -17.88 10.15
CA LEU A 219 -6.35 -18.16 10.69
C LEU A 219 -7.20 -18.96 9.71
N GLN A 220 -7.28 -18.53 8.46
CA GLN A 220 -8.03 -19.21 7.42
C GLN A 220 -7.41 -20.56 7.03
N ALA A 221 -6.08 -20.66 7.01
CA ALA A 221 -5.38 -21.90 6.77
C ALA A 221 -5.70 -22.99 7.82
N PHE A 222 -6.11 -22.59 9.02
CA PHE A 222 -6.63 -23.47 10.07
C PHE A 222 -8.14 -23.63 10.06
N GLY A 223 -8.87 -22.92 9.19
CA GLY A 223 -10.33 -22.99 9.04
C GLY A 223 -11.10 -21.98 9.89
N GLY A 224 -10.41 -21.06 10.56
CA GLY A 224 -11.05 -19.96 11.27
C GLY A 224 -11.34 -18.77 10.35
N ASN A 225 -12.14 -17.85 10.84
CA ASN A 225 -12.47 -16.59 10.20
C ASN A 225 -12.43 -15.43 11.20
N VAL A 226 -12.35 -14.21 10.69
CA VAL A 226 -12.42 -13.00 11.55
C VAL A 226 -13.85 -12.76 12.02
N PHE A 227 -14.83 -12.96 11.12
CA PHE A 227 -16.26 -12.85 11.38
C PHE A 227 -16.96 -14.13 10.93
N ARG A 228 -18.13 -14.42 11.50
CA ARG A 228 -18.89 -15.65 11.24
C ARG A 228 -19.32 -15.80 9.77
N ASN A 229 -19.91 -14.77 9.19
CA ASN A 229 -20.34 -14.77 7.78
C ASN A 229 -20.41 -13.34 7.22
N PRO A 230 -19.27 -12.67 6.96
CA PRO A 230 -19.27 -11.32 6.42
C PRO A 230 -19.78 -11.29 4.96
N PRO A 231 -20.56 -10.28 4.54
CA PRO A 231 -20.95 -9.09 5.33
C PRO A 231 -22.24 -9.25 6.15
N ASP A 232 -22.91 -10.39 6.11
CA ASP A 232 -24.27 -10.58 6.65
C ASP A 232 -24.28 -10.81 8.17
N ASP A 233 -23.27 -11.50 8.69
CA ASP A 233 -23.08 -11.76 10.12
C ASP A 233 -21.66 -11.37 10.54
N LEU A 234 -21.57 -10.24 11.23
CA LEU A 234 -20.31 -9.65 11.69
C LEU A 234 -19.95 -10.05 13.12
N MET A 235 -20.57 -11.11 13.68
CA MET A 235 -20.11 -11.67 14.95
C MET A 235 -18.66 -12.10 14.83
N PRO A 236 -17.72 -11.56 15.61
CA PRO A 236 -16.33 -11.99 15.59
C PRO A 236 -16.21 -13.47 15.99
N THR A 237 -15.19 -14.15 15.44
CA THR A 237 -14.90 -15.57 15.71
C THR A 237 -13.43 -15.77 16.05
N LEU A 238 -12.89 -14.86 16.89
CA LEU A 238 -11.48 -14.83 17.24
C LEU A 238 -11.09 -15.79 18.37
N ASP A 239 -12.06 -16.32 19.14
CA ASP A 239 -11.84 -17.17 20.32
C ASP A 239 -12.06 -18.67 20.03
N THR A 240 -12.06 -19.06 18.75
CA THR A 240 -12.25 -20.46 18.34
C THR A 240 -10.98 -21.29 18.51
N PRO A 241 -11.09 -22.65 18.59
CA PRO A 241 -9.92 -23.51 18.61
C PRO A 241 -9.00 -23.34 17.40
N GLU A 242 -9.56 -23.11 16.21
CA GLU A 242 -8.84 -22.85 14.97
C GLU A 242 -8.04 -21.55 15.06
N ALA A 243 -8.62 -20.51 15.65
CA ALA A 243 -7.95 -19.24 15.87
C ALA A 243 -6.78 -19.39 16.85
N ALA A 244 -6.97 -20.14 17.94
CA ALA A 244 -5.90 -20.43 18.88
C ALA A 244 -4.76 -21.22 18.23
N ALA A 245 -5.08 -22.29 17.51
CA ALA A 245 -4.07 -23.12 16.82
C ALA A 245 -3.26 -22.35 15.78
N ALA A 246 -3.92 -21.46 15.01
CA ALA A 246 -3.24 -20.58 14.05
C ALA A 246 -2.28 -19.61 14.75
N ALA A 247 -2.72 -18.98 15.84
CA ALA A 247 -1.90 -18.02 16.61
C ALA A 247 -0.71 -18.70 17.29
N GLU A 248 -0.93 -19.89 17.87
CA GLU A 248 0.13 -20.69 18.50
C GLU A 248 1.16 -21.13 17.46
N THR A 249 0.73 -21.54 16.26
CA THR A 249 1.64 -21.94 15.18
C THR A 249 2.50 -20.75 14.73
N LEU A 250 1.91 -19.58 14.50
CA LEU A 250 2.65 -18.38 14.12
C LEU A 250 3.63 -17.95 15.23
N ALA A 251 3.20 -17.94 16.48
CA ALA A 251 4.04 -17.62 17.62
C ALA A 251 5.19 -18.64 17.78
N ARG A 252 4.93 -19.92 17.61
CA ARG A 252 5.95 -20.97 17.69
C ARG A 252 6.99 -20.82 16.57
N LEU A 253 6.57 -20.58 15.33
CA LEU A 253 7.50 -20.34 14.22
C LEU A 253 8.43 -19.15 14.51
N LEU A 254 7.90 -18.04 15.03
CA LEU A 254 8.69 -16.86 15.37
C LEU A 254 9.59 -17.08 16.57
N ASN A 255 9.08 -17.68 17.64
CA ASN A 255 9.82 -17.80 18.90
C ASN A 255 10.86 -18.93 18.86
N SER A 256 10.60 -20.03 18.13
CA SER A 256 11.54 -21.15 18.05
C SER A 256 12.58 -21.00 16.95
N TYR A 257 12.24 -20.32 15.85
CA TYR A 257 13.09 -20.27 14.65
C TYR A 257 13.45 -18.83 14.24
N GLY A 258 12.84 -17.82 14.83
CA GLY A 258 13.12 -16.42 14.53
C GLY A 258 14.42 -15.89 15.13
N PRO A 259 14.86 -14.72 14.67
CA PRO A 259 15.91 -13.97 15.36
C PRO A 259 15.41 -13.43 16.70
N GLU A 260 16.32 -12.96 17.55
CA GLU A 260 15.97 -12.20 18.75
C GLU A 260 15.10 -10.99 18.36
N ALA A 261 14.08 -10.70 19.17
CA ALA A 261 13.12 -9.63 18.94
C ALA A 261 12.33 -9.73 17.60
N ALA A 262 12.12 -10.95 17.07
CA ALA A 262 11.38 -11.18 15.81
C ALA A 262 10.02 -10.47 15.76
N ALA A 263 9.33 -10.34 16.91
CA ALA A 263 8.03 -9.66 17.02
C ALA A 263 8.08 -8.17 16.66
N GLY A 264 9.23 -7.54 16.65
CA GLY A 264 9.41 -6.11 16.35
C GLY A 264 9.78 -5.80 14.89
N TYR A 265 10.07 -6.81 14.08
CA TYR A 265 10.55 -6.58 12.71
C TYR A 265 9.46 -6.00 11.81
N THR A 266 9.72 -4.81 11.28
CA THR A 266 8.91 -4.22 10.21
C THR A 266 9.23 -4.89 8.87
N TYR A 267 8.40 -4.62 7.84
CA TYR A 267 8.64 -5.17 6.49
C TYR A 267 10.03 -4.80 5.93
N ASP A 268 10.52 -3.57 6.16
CA ASP A 268 11.86 -3.16 5.71
C ASP A 268 12.95 -3.96 6.43
N GLN A 269 12.81 -4.18 7.74
CA GLN A 269 13.78 -4.95 8.53
C GLN A 269 13.79 -6.43 8.13
N VAL A 270 12.62 -7.01 7.83
CA VAL A 270 12.51 -8.38 7.27
C VAL A 270 13.24 -8.46 5.93
N THR A 271 12.97 -7.52 5.03
CA THR A 271 13.61 -7.46 3.71
C THR A 271 15.14 -7.39 3.82
N GLU A 272 15.66 -6.50 4.65
CA GLU A 272 17.10 -6.34 4.85
C GLU A 272 17.75 -7.56 5.52
N ALA A 273 17.03 -8.23 6.42
CA ALA A 273 17.51 -9.46 7.04
C ALA A 273 17.58 -10.62 6.02
N LEU A 274 16.60 -10.72 5.12
CA LEU A 274 16.59 -11.68 4.02
C LEU A 274 17.73 -11.39 3.03
N ARG A 275 17.88 -10.15 2.56
CA ARG A 275 18.95 -9.73 1.64
C ARG A 275 20.35 -9.98 2.20
N ALA A 276 20.50 -9.80 3.49
CA ALA A 276 21.76 -10.07 4.18
C ALA A 276 22.06 -11.57 4.41
N GLY A 277 21.12 -12.47 4.05
CA GLY A 277 21.24 -13.91 4.27
C GLY A 277 21.17 -14.34 5.73
N ARG A 278 20.66 -13.48 6.62
CA ARG A 278 20.52 -13.75 8.06
C ARG A 278 19.26 -14.57 8.40
N ILE A 279 18.37 -14.71 7.45
CA ILE A 279 17.11 -15.47 7.57
C ILE A 279 17.06 -16.52 6.47
N ILE A 280 16.59 -17.71 6.81
CA ILE A 280 16.46 -18.82 5.86
C ILE A 280 15.16 -18.70 5.09
N TYR A 281 14.02 -18.54 5.78
CA TYR A 281 12.69 -18.58 5.20
C TYR A 281 11.77 -17.51 5.81
N SER A 282 10.87 -16.98 5.00
CA SER A 282 9.89 -15.98 5.42
C SER A 282 8.56 -16.19 4.69
N THR A 283 7.45 -15.86 5.35
CA THR A 283 6.23 -15.45 4.66
C THR A 283 6.27 -13.92 4.58
N HIS A 284 6.40 -13.38 3.37
CA HIS A 284 6.73 -11.98 3.17
C HIS A 284 5.96 -11.39 1.97
N ASN A 285 5.98 -10.09 1.88
CA ASN A 285 5.31 -9.36 0.82
C ASN A 285 6.05 -9.54 -0.53
N HIS A 286 5.30 -9.91 -1.57
CA HIS A 286 5.80 -10.06 -2.94
C HIS A 286 6.50 -8.79 -3.47
N ALA A 287 6.05 -7.59 -3.05
CA ALA A 287 6.63 -6.32 -3.50
C ALA A 287 8.16 -6.22 -3.32
N PHE A 288 8.71 -6.98 -2.36
CA PHE A 288 10.13 -6.96 -2.01
C PHE A 288 10.94 -8.10 -2.63
N CYS A 289 10.31 -9.01 -3.40
CA CYS A 289 11.00 -10.15 -4.00
C CYS A 289 12.14 -9.75 -4.94
N ALA A 290 11.92 -8.72 -5.76
CA ALA A 290 12.95 -8.23 -6.68
C ALA A 290 14.24 -7.82 -5.96
N LEU A 291 14.10 -7.28 -4.74
CA LEU A 291 15.25 -6.81 -3.94
C LEU A 291 16.18 -7.95 -3.52
N LEU A 292 15.69 -9.20 -3.45
CA LEU A 292 16.53 -10.36 -3.14
C LEU A 292 17.42 -10.75 -4.34
N GLY A 293 16.98 -10.44 -5.57
CA GLY A 293 17.74 -10.67 -6.79
C GLY A 293 18.70 -9.53 -7.19
N GLU A 294 18.66 -8.38 -6.50
CA GLU A 294 19.44 -7.19 -6.86
C GLU A 294 20.90 -7.25 -6.39
N GLU A 295 21.74 -6.45 -7.08
CA GLU A 295 23.11 -6.21 -6.65
C GLU A 295 23.18 -5.73 -5.20
N GLY A 296 24.15 -6.24 -4.44
CA GLY A 296 24.29 -5.97 -3.00
C GLY A 296 23.46 -6.90 -2.09
N SER A 297 22.56 -7.72 -2.64
CA SER A 297 21.94 -8.82 -1.89
C SER A 297 22.91 -10.01 -1.83
N LYS A 298 23.08 -10.59 -0.62
CA LYS A 298 23.93 -11.79 -0.44
C LYS A 298 23.25 -13.08 -0.90
N VAL A 299 21.97 -13.01 -1.24
CA VAL A 299 21.12 -14.17 -1.56
C VAL A 299 20.66 -14.21 -3.01
N THR A 300 21.27 -13.40 -3.87
CA THR A 300 20.93 -13.31 -5.31
C THR A 300 20.89 -14.66 -6.01
N LYS A 301 21.75 -15.60 -5.62
CA LYS A 301 21.89 -16.95 -6.23
C LYS A 301 21.26 -18.06 -5.39
N THR A 302 20.82 -17.77 -4.16
CA THR A 302 20.32 -18.78 -3.23
C THR A 302 18.85 -18.64 -2.92
N SER A 303 18.23 -17.51 -3.28
CA SER A 303 16.80 -17.29 -3.01
C SER A 303 15.90 -18.13 -3.92
N ASN A 304 14.80 -18.61 -3.34
CA ASN A 304 13.72 -19.31 -4.04
C ASN A 304 12.36 -18.83 -3.49
N PHE A 305 11.30 -18.97 -4.27
CA PHE A 305 9.99 -18.43 -3.94
C PHE A 305 8.90 -19.45 -4.26
N SER A 306 7.82 -19.40 -3.49
CA SER A 306 6.59 -20.16 -3.77
C SER A 306 5.38 -19.42 -3.20
N MET A 307 4.19 -19.97 -3.45
CA MET A 307 3.01 -19.59 -2.67
C MET A 307 3.26 -19.85 -1.18
N ILE A 308 2.56 -19.12 -0.28
CA ILE A 308 2.66 -19.40 1.17
C ILE A 308 2.28 -20.86 1.45
N PRO A 309 2.84 -21.49 2.50
CA PRO A 309 2.51 -22.88 2.86
C PRO A 309 1.02 -23.07 3.18
N LYS A 310 0.48 -24.24 2.85
CA LYS A 310 -0.85 -24.66 3.26
C LYS A 310 -0.89 -25.00 4.74
N GLY A 311 -1.96 -24.58 5.42
CA GLY A 311 -2.35 -25.17 6.69
C GLY A 311 -3.32 -26.36 6.50
N PRO A 312 -3.91 -26.88 7.58
CA PRO A 312 -4.79 -28.04 7.54
C PRO A 312 -6.01 -27.91 6.62
N LYS A 313 -6.48 -26.68 6.38
CA LYS A 313 -7.66 -26.39 5.56
C LYS A 313 -7.33 -25.78 4.19
N GLY A 314 -6.07 -25.56 3.89
CA GLY A 314 -5.66 -25.04 2.59
C GLY A 314 -4.71 -23.85 2.67
N ARG A 315 -4.62 -23.14 1.57
CA ARG A 315 -3.76 -21.98 1.36
C ARG A 315 -4.62 -20.75 1.12
N PHE A 316 -4.36 -19.69 1.86
CA PHE A 316 -5.12 -18.46 1.82
C PHE A 316 -4.16 -17.24 1.84
N PRO A 317 -3.50 -16.95 0.71
CA PRO A 317 -2.57 -15.82 0.67
C PRO A 317 -3.28 -14.52 1.00
N GLY A 318 -2.70 -13.73 1.89
CA GLY A 318 -3.19 -12.39 2.14
C GLY A 318 -2.96 -11.52 0.91
N VAL A 319 -3.97 -10.75 0.50
CA VAL A 319 -3.89 -9.74 -0.56
C VAL A 319 -4.39 -8.42 0.00
N ALA A 320 -3.63 -7.34 -0.15
CA ALA A 320 -3.99 -6.01 0.33
C ALA A 320 -3.71 -4.98 -0.75
N SER A 321 -4.76 -4.36 -1.28
CA SER A 321 -4.62 -3.29 -2.25
C SER A 321 -4.57 -1.92 -1.57
N HIS A 322 -3.66 -1.07 -2.06
CA HIS A 322 -3.59 0.34 -1.74
C HIS A 322 -3.80 1.13 -3.02
N GLY A 323 -4.58 2.19 -2.97
CA GLY A 323 -4.93 2.97 -4.15
C GLY A 323 -4.95 4.47 -3.87
N TRP A 324 -4.89 5.26 -4.92
CA TRP A 324 -5.14 6.69 -4.86
C TRP A 324 -6.64 6.98 -4.91
N GLY A 325 -7.13 7.76 -3.97
CA GLY A 325 -8.51 8.22 -3.94
C GLY A 325 -8.60 9.73 -3.76
N ILE A 326 -9.77 10.29 -4.08
CA ILE A 326 -10.07 11.70 -3.98
C ILE A 326 -11.10 11.90 -2.87
N PRO A 327 -10.77 12.61 -1.76
CA PRO A 327 -11.75 12.96 -0.73
C PRO A 327 -12.92 13.78 -1.29
N VAL A 328 -14.10 13.64 -0.68
CA VAL A 328 -15.25 14.50 -1.07
C VAL A 328 -14.98 15.98 -0.80
N GLY A 329 -14.16 16.29 0.22
CA GLY A 329 -13.74 17.65 0.58
C GLY A 329 -12.61 18.23 -0.27
N ALA A 330 -12.03 17.46 -1.20
CA ALA A 330 -10.96 17.94 -2.09
C ALA A 330 -11.44 19.11 -2.95
N LYS A 331 -10.62 20.17 -3.02
CA LYS A 331 -10.97 21.40 -3.73
C LYS A 331 -10.70 21.32 -5.23
N ASN A 332 -9.68 20.57 -5.63
CA ASN A 332 -9.15 20.55 -7.00
C ASN A 332 -9.26 19.15 -7.61
N LYS A 333 -10.47 18.60 -7.72
CA LYS A 333 -10.69 17.19 -8.11
C LYS A 333 -10.14 16.85 -9.50
N ASP A 334 -10.23 17.78 -10.48
CA ASP A 334 -9.67 17.54 -11.80
C ASP A 334 -8.14 17.49 -11.78
N ALA A 335 -7.50 18.36 -11.03
CA ALA A 335 -6.05 18.32 -10.83
C ALA A 335 -5.63 17.06 -10.02
N SER A 336 -6.45 16.64 -9.05
CA SER A 336 -6.25 15.39 -8.31
C SER A 336 -6.29 14.17 -9.23
N TRP A 337 -7.24 14.16 -10.16
CA TRP A 337 -7.34 13.11 -11.18
C TRP A 337 -6.15 13.11 -12.13
N GLU A 338 -5.64 14.28 -12.50
CA GLU A 338 -4.43 14.40 -13.32
C GLU A 338 -3.21 13.77 -12.64
N PHE A 339 -3.06 13.99 -11.32
CA PHE A 339 -2.01 13.32 -10.54
C PHE A 339 -2.19 11.80 -10.53
N ILE A 340 -3.40 11.31 -10.29
CA ILE A 340 -3.70 9.87 -10.27
C ILE A 340 -3.35 9.22 -11.62
N LYS A 341 -3.79 9.83 -12.72
CA LYS A 341 -3.47 9.34 -14.07
C LYS A 341 -1.98 9.28 -14.35
N TRP A 342 -1.28 10.37 -14.04
CA TRP A 342 0.17 10.44 -14.24
C TRP A 342 0.91 9.42 -13.40
N SER A 343 0.63 9.37 -12.08
CA SER A 343 1.33 8.48 -11.15
C SER A 343 1.11 6.99 -11.46
N LEU A 344 0.02 6.66 -12.14
CA LEU A 344 -0.35 5.31 -12.53
C LEU A 344 -0.26 5.06 -14.04
N SER A 345 0.40 5.96 -14.78
CA SER A 345 0.67 5.75 -16.20
C SER A 345 1.58 4.54 -16.41
N ARG A 346 1.41 3.84 -17.55
CA ARG A 346 2.30 2.72 -17.90
C ARG A 346 3.76 3.15 -17.93
N ASP A 347 4.03 4.30 -18.54
CA ASP A 347 5.39 4.84 -18.65
C ASP A 347 6.06 5.02 -17.28
N LEU A 348 5.39 5.70 -16.34
CA LEU A 348 6.00 5.97 -15.03
C LEU A 348 6.19 4.68 -14.22
N ILE A 349 5.19 3.79 -14.18
CA ILE A 349 5.31 2.52 -13.47
C ILE A 349 6.42 1.66 -14.09
N GLN A 350 6.53 1.61 -15.43
CA GLN A 350 7.59 0.87 -16.11
C GLN A 350 8.98 1.41 -15.75
N ARG A 351 9.17 2.73 -15.77
CA ARG A 351 10.43 3.38 -15.35
C ARG A 351 10.78 3.07 -13.90
N MET A 352 9.80 3.09 -13.00
CA MET A 352 10.01 2.71 -11.60
C MET A 352 10.36 1.23 -11.45
N THR A 353 9.71 0.34 -12.18
CA THR A 353 10.02 -1.10 -12.18
C THR A 353 11.46 -1.35 -12.68
N GLN A 354 11.82 -0.76 -13.81
CA GLN A 354 13.16 -0.91 -14.38
C GLN A 354 14.27 -0.36 -13.48
N LYS A 355 14.04 0.83 -12.91
CA LYS A 355 15.08 1.51 -12.11
C LYS A 355 15.15 1.00 -10.67
N HIS A 356 14.01 0.64 -10.07
CA HIS A 356 13.91 0.39 -8.63
C HIS A 356 13.32 -0.98 -8.25
N GLY A 357 13.07 -1.86 -9.23
CA GLY A 357 12.55 -3.21 -8.97
C GLY A 357 11.14 -3.25 -8.39
N LEU A 358 10.27 -2.30 -8.76
CA LEU A 358 8.88 -2.31 -8.30
C LEU A 358 8.16 -3.58 -8.78
N GLY A 359 7.86 -4.51 -7.86
CA GLY A 359 7.37 -5.86 -8.18
C GLY A 359 5.85 -5.99 -8.19
N SER A 360 5.16 -5.39 -7.23
CA SER A 360 3.70 -5.56 -7.09
C SER A 360 2.92 -4.53 -7.91
N VAL A 361 3.21 -4.45 -9.20
CA VAL A 361 2.50 -3.55 -10.12
C VAL A 361 1.07 -4.05 -10.39
N THR A 362 0.17 -3.13 -10.65
CA THR A 362 -1.26 -3.42 -10.79
C THR A 362 -1.78 -3.37 -12.23
N ARG A 363 -0.89 -3.20 -13.23
CA ARG A 363 -1.22 -3.21 -14.65
C ARG A 363 -0.81 -4.52 -15.32
N LYS A 364 -1.78 -5.23 -15.93
CA LYS A 364 -1.58 -6.52 -16.62
C LYS A 364 -0.54 -6.45 -17.72
N SER A 365 -0.57 -5.39 -18.54
CA SER A 365 0.37 -5.19 -19.64
C SER A 365 1.81 -5.09 -19.17
N LEU A 366 2.05 -4.50 -17.98
CA LEU A 366 3.39 -4.39 -17.42
C LEU A 366 3.87 -5.71 -16.81
N ILE A 367 3.00 -6.44 -16.09
CA ILE A 367 3.34 -7.75 -15.52
C ILE A 367 3.73 -8.74 -16.64
N GLY A 368 3.10 -8.65 -17.81
CA GLY A 368 3.43 -9.46 -18.99
C GLY A 368 4.67 -9.01 -19.77
N SER A 369 5.21 -7.81 -19.49
CA SER A 369 6.30 -7.22 -20.27
C SER A 369 7.63 -7.93 -20.07
N ALA A 370 8.52 -7.83 -21.08
CA ALA A 370 9.87 -8.38 -20.99
C ALA A 370 10.69 -7.73 -19.87
N ASP A 371 10.55 -6.41 -19.70
CA ASP A 371 11.26 -5.64 -18.67
C ASP A 371 10.87 -6.08 -17.26
N TYR A 372 9.57 -6.30 -17.02
CA TYR A 372 9.08 -6.80 -15.74
C TYR A 372 9.62 -8.21 -15.47
N LYS A 373 9.54 -9.11 -16.47
CA LYS A 373 10.05 -10.48 -16.35
C LYS A 373 11.55 -10.53 -16.09
N GLN A 374 12.32 -9.65 -16.73
CA GLN A 374 13.76 -9.55 -16.47
C GLN A 374 14.08 -9.27 -14.99
N ARG A 375 13.21 -8.51 -14.31
CA ARG A 375 13.37 -8.17 -12.88
C ARG A 375 12.75 -9.21 -11.94
N MET A 376 11.62 -9.81 -12.35
CA MET A 376 10.79 -10.63 -11.48
C MET A 376 10.96 -12.14 -11.70
N VAL A 377 11.73 -12.57 -12.69
CA VAL A 377 12.18 -13.96 -12.80
C VAL A 377 13.52 -14.06 -12.07
N ILE A 378 13.47 -14.57 -10.83
CA ILE A 378 14.62 -14.67 -9.92
C ILE A 378 14.97 -16.14 -9.77
N ASN A 379 16.21 -16.52 -10.12
CA ASN A 379 16.67 -17.92 -10.07
C ASN A 379 15.75 -18.91 -10.83
N GLY A 380 15.16 -18.46 -11.93
CA GLY A 380 14.24 -19.26 -12.74
C GLY A 380 12.78 -19.29 -12.22
N ILE A 381 12.48 -18.61 -11.11
CA ILE A 381 11.14 -18.53 -10.54
C ILE A 381 10.46 -17.24 -10.99
N ASP A 382 9.35 -17.35 -11.71
CA ASP A 382 8.50 -16.22 -12.10
C ASP A 382 7.65 -15.76 -10.90
N THR A 383 8.17 -14.78 -10.15
CA THR A 383 7.47 -14.24 -8.99
C THR A 383 6.26 -13.39 -9.40
N GLY A 384 6.22 -12.86 -10.62
CA GLY A 384 5.05 -12.19 -11.18
C GLY A 384 3.87 -13.16 -11.38
N ARG A 385 4.16 -14.42 -11.75
CA ARG A 385 3.14 -15.47 -11.80
C ARG A 385 2.61 -15.81 -10.42
N LEU A 386 3.48 -15.94 -9.42
CA LEU A 386 3.06 -16.17 -8.02
C LEU A 386 2.15 -15.04 -7.51
N PHE A 387 2.47 -13.80 -7.89
CA PHE A 387 1.64 -12.64 -7.58
C PHE A 387 0.23 -12.75 -8.18
N LEU A 388 0.12 -13.04 -9.48
CA LEU A 388 -1.17 -13.19 -10.15
C LEU A 388 -1.98 -14.37 -9.61
N ASP A 389 -1.34 -15.51 -9.36
CA ASP A 389 -2.01 -16.70 -8.82
C ASP A 389 -2.55 -16.45 -7.41
N SER A 390 -1.81 -15.69 -6.57
CA SER A 390 -2.27 -15.30 -5.24
C SER A 390 -3.48 -14.36 -5.30
N ILE A 391 -3.49 -13.40 -6.23
CA ILE A 391 -4.65 -12.51 -6.45
C ILE A 391 -5.86 -13.33 -6.92
N ALA A 392 -5.68 -14.22 -7.90
CA ALA A 392 -6.75 -15.07 -8.40
C ALA A 392 -7.35 -15.95 -7.29
N MET A 393 -6.53 -16.48 -6.38
CA MET A 393 -7.03 -17.19 -5.20
C MET A 393 -7.90 -16.29 -4.31
N SER A 394 -7.55 -15.01 -4.12
CA SER A 394 -8.33 -14.10 -3.29
C SER A 394 -9.73 -13.81 -3.84
N GLU A 395 -9.93 -13.96 -5.15
CA GLU A 395 -11.23 -13.80 -5.81
C GLU A 395 -12.24 -14.91 -5.41
N GLN A 396 -11.78 -15.99 -4.79
CA GLN A 396 -12.65 -17.04 -4.22
C GLN A 396 -13.47 -16.55 -3.00
N GLY A 397 -13.26 -15.33 -2.54
CA GLY A 397 -14.12 -14.67 -1.57
C GLY A 397 -13.79 -14.90 -0.10
N TYR A 398 -12.70 -15.60 0.23
CA TYR A 398 -12.28 -15.79 1.63
C TYR A 398 -11.84 -14.50 2.33
N MET A 399 -11.61 -13.42 1.57
CA MET A 399 -11.20 -12.12 2.12
C MET A 399 -12.37 -11.17 2.41
N LYS A 400 -13.61 -11.65 2.40
CA LYS A 400 -14.81 -10.83 2.69
C LYS A 400 -14.75 -10.12 4.06
N TYR A 401 -14.01 -10.65 5.02
CA TYR A 401 -13.81 -10.01 6.32
C TYR A 401 -13.20 -8.60 6.22
N ARG A 402 -12.46 -8.27 5.14
CA ARG A 402 -11.86 -6.95 4.91
C ARG A 402 -12.81 -5.96 4.24
N THR A 403 -13.87 -6.45 3.58
CA THR A 403 -14.81 -5.62 2.84
C THR A 403 -15.99 -5.14 3.71
N VAL A 404 -15.82 -5.15 5.03
CA VAL A 404 -16.80 -4.67 6.00
C VAL A 404 -16.29 -3.40 6.69
N HIS A 405 -17.18 -2.45 6.92
CA HIS A 405 -16.84 -1.11 7.46
C HIS A 405 -16.24 -1.13 8.87
N VAL A 406 -16.42 -2.20 9.60
CA VAL A 406 -15.94 -2.39 10.98
C VAL A 406 -14.64 -3.21 11.08
N TYR A 407 -14.04 -3.58 9.95
CA TYR A 407 -12.78 -4.31 9.98
C TYR A 407 -11.64 -3.59 10.73
N PRO A 408 -11.52 -2.24 10.70
CA PRO A 408 -10.48 -1.55 11.48
C PRO A 408 -10.48 -1.89 12.96
N GLN A 409 -11.67 -2.07 13.58
CA GLN A 409 -11.79 -2.43 14.99
C GLN A 409 -11.27 -3.86 15.24
N ALA A 410 -11.70 -4.83 14.44
CA ALA A 410 -11.21 -6.21 14.54
C ALA A 410 -9.70 -6.30 14.31
N ASN A 411 -9.17 -5.58 13.30
CA ASN A 411 -7.75 -5.50 13.01
C ASN A 411 -6.92 -4.98 14.20
N ALA A 412 -7.41 -3.97 14.91
CA ALA A 412 -6.74 -3.43 16.09
C ALA A 412 -6.67 -4.47 17.22
N GLN A 413 -7.78 -5.18 17.50
CA GLN A 413 -7.83 -6.21 18.53
C GLN A 413 -6.97 -7.44 18.18
N ILE A 414 -6.97 -7.88 16.92
CA ILE A 414 -6.08 -8.93 16.42
C ILE A 414 -4.62 -8.53 16.64
N THR A 415 -4.24 -7.31 16.26
CA THR A 415 -2.87 -6.81 16.39
C THR A 415 -2.41 -6.84 17.85
N GLN A 416 -3.24 -6.39 18.78
CA GLN A 416 -2.93 -6.43 20.21
C GLN A 416 -2.84 -7.88 20.73
N ALA A 417 -3.77 -8.75 20.30
CA ALA A 417 -3.78 -10.14 20.75
C ALA A 417 -2.51 -10.88 20.33
N LEU A 418 -2.14 -10.79 19.06
CA LEU A 418 -0.93 -11.42 18.53
C LEU A 418 0.34 -10.86 19.19
N GLY A 419 0.39 -9.56 19.44
CA GLY A 419 1.50 -8.94 20.21
C GLY A 419 1.68 -9.59 21.58
N ARG A 420 0.59 -9.78 22.33
CA ARG A 420 0.64 -10.45 23.66
C ARG A 420 1.04 -11.93 23.57
N ILE A 421 0.56 -12.64 22.56
CA ILE A 421 0.84 -14.07 22.35
C ILE A 421 2.31 -14.27 21.98
N ILE A 422 2.81 -13.54 21.01
CA ILE A 422 4.18 -13.69 20.48
C ILE A 422 5.20 -13.24 21.52
N SER A 423 4.92 -12.19 22.29
CA SER A 423 5.77 -11.74 23.40
C SER A 423 5.72 -12.67 24.64
N GLY A 424 4.85 -13.67 24.68
CA GLY A 424 4.68 -14.55 25.82
C GLY A 424 3.94 -13.93 27.00
N GLN A 425 3.37 -12.73 26.86
CA GLN A 425 2.62 -12.05 27.93
C GLN A 425 1.31 -12.77 28.25
N MET A 426 0.71 -13.44 27.28
CA MET A 426 -0.57 -14.11 27.45
C MET A 426 -0.66 -15.36 26.54
N LYS A 427 -1.34 -16.41 27.00
CA LYS A 427 -1.61 -17.59 26.19
C LYS A 427 -2.57 -17.26 25.05
N ALA A 428 -2.49 -18.00 23.93
CA ALA A 428 -3.30 -17.74 22.75
C ALA A 428 -4.81 -17.71 23.05
N LYS A 429 -5.31 -18.73 23.74
CA LYS A 429 -6.74 -18.83 24.11
C LYS A 429 -7.22 -17.62 24.91
N GLU A 430 -6.46 -17.20 25.91
CA GLU A 430 -6.81 -16.06 26.79
C GLU A 430 -6.77 -14.73 26.03
N SER A 431 -5.71 -14.53 25.25
CA SER A 431 -5.51 -13.28 24.49
C SER A 431 -6.55 -13.11 23.39
N LEU A 432 -6.92 -14.21 22.73
CA LEU A 432 -7.93 -14.20 21.66
C LEU A 432 -9.36 -14.06 22.24
N ALA A 433 -9.65 -14.67 23.40
CA ALA A 433 -10.92 -14.43 24.09
C ALA A 433 -11.10 -12.96 24.50
N LEU A 434 -10.02 -12.32 24.97
CA LEU A 434 -10.03 -10.89 25.24
C LEU A 434 -10.23 -10.07 23.97
N ALA A 435 -9.57 -10.42 22.87
CA ALA A 435 -9.76 -9.78 21.58
C ALA A 435 -11.20 -9.95 21.05
N GLN A 436 -11.77 -11.13 21.20
CA GLN A 436 -13.18 -11.42 20.88
C GLN A 436 -14.13 -10.49 21.64
N ALA A 437 -14.00 -10.44 22.97
CA ALA A 437 -14.85 -9.62 23.83
C ALA A 437 -14.72 -8.12 23.49
N ASN A 438 -13.50 -7.64 23.32
CA ASN A 438 -13.24 -6.26 22.97
C ASN A 438 -13.78 -5.92 21.57
N THR A 439 -13.60 -6.81 20.58
CA THR A 439 -14.15 -6.60 19.24
C THR A 439 -15.67 -6.50 19.29
N ILE A 440 -16.36 -7.39 20.01
CA ILE A 440 -17.82 -7.31 20.21
C ILE A 440 -18.23 -5.97 20.82
N ALA A 441 -17.50 -5.50 21.83
CA ALA A 441 -17.78 -4.20 22.46
C ALA A 441 -17.56 -3.04 21.48
N ASP A 442 -16.49 -3.07 20.70
CA ASP A 442 -16.17 -2.04 19.70
C ASP A 442 -17.24 -2.00 18.59
N LEU A 443 -17.66 -3.17 18.10
CA LEU A 443 -18.68 -3.27 17.06
C LEU A 443 -20.06 -2.81 17.56
N LYS A 444 -20.45 -3.14 18.80
CA LYS A 444 -21.68 -2.63 19.41
C LYS A 444 -21.67 -1.09 19.53
N ARG A 445 -20.53 -0.49 19.92
CA ARG A 445 -20.37 0.97 19.93
C ARG A 445 -20.46 1.58 18.52
N ALA A 446 -20.05 0.85 17.50
CA ALA A 446 -20.21 1.24 16.10
C ALA A 446 -21.62 0.97 15.53
N GLY A 447 -22.57 0.53 16.34
CA GLY A 447 -23.97 0.31 15.96
C GLY A 447 -24.25 -1.04 15.29
N VAL A 448 -23.29 -1.98 15.29
CA VAL A 448 -23.52 -3.33 14.77
C VAL A 448 -24.41 -4.12 15.73
N ARG A 449 -25.42 -4.77 15.18
CA ARG A 449 -26.30 -5.70 15.88
C ARG A 449 -25.94 -7.14 15.49
N PHE A 450 -25.95 -8.03 16.47
CA PHE A 450 -25.68 -9.46 16.30
C PHE A 450 -26.94 -10.26 16.59
#